data_b7e20472cafa8547efa30b25d6ed8d25
#
_entry.id   b7e20472cafa8547efa30b25d6ed8d25
#
_cell.length_a   1.000
_cell.length_b   1.000
_cell.length_c   1.000
_cell.angle_alpha   90.00
_cell.angle_beta   90.00
_cell.angle_gamma   90.00
#
_symmetry.space_group_name_H-M   'P 1'
#
loop_
_entity.id
_entity.type
_entity.pdbx_description
1 polymer ?
#
loop_
_entity_poly.entity_id
_entity_poly.type
_entity_poly.pdbx_seq_one_letter_code
_entity_poly.pdbx_strand_id
1 'polypeptide(L)'
;MNRIVLTGVILAGGQNRRMGGRVKALLPFHGEPVIVRQIGRMKRICDQIIVVTRDRDLFSQTVGDSARIVEDRIPGKGPLSGMHAAFSELNSQDAWVVGCDMPFISDRAALLMWEQKQETGCDVVVPKIGGRIQPLHGIYDVRCTHHVTGLLQSGQYRVKELFNRVKWAAVEEGRFLQQKIDIRFVVN
;
A
#
# COMPACT_ATOMS: atom_id res chain seq x y z
N MET A 1 -19.59 16.19 -6.86
CA MET A 1 -18.58 15.12 -6.84
C MET A 1 -17.68 15.37 -5.65
N ASN A 2 -17.68 14.48 -4.67
CA ASN A 2 -16.73 14.61 -3.55
C ASN A 2 -15.32 14.42 -4.10
N ARG A 3 -14.43 15.38 -3.79
CA ARG A 3 -13.01 15.29 -4.14
C ARG A 3 -12.44 14.05 -3.46
N ILE A 4 -11.78 13.16 -4.22
CA ILE A 4 -11.04 12.03 -3.66
C ILE A 4 -9.87 12.61 -2.86
N VAL A 5 -9.81 12.30 -1.57
CA VAL A 5 -8.68 12.65 -0.70
C VAL A 5 -8.04 11.34 -0.28
N LEU A 6 -7.03 10.92 -1.03
CA LEU A 6 -6.37 9.62 -0.88
C LEU A 6 -4.86 9.83 -0.83
N THR A 7 -4.20 9.19 0.13
CA THR A 7 -2.74 9.13 0.18
C THR A 7 -2.24 7.77 -0.32
N GLY A 8 -1.30 7.78 -1.26
CA GLY A 8 -0.58 6.58 -1.68
C GLY A 8 0.51 6.23 -0.67
N VAL A 9 0.59 4.95 -0.27
CA VAL A 9 1.61 4.44 0.65
C VAL A 9 2.34 3.27 0.01
N ILE A 10 3.64 3.40 -0.21
CA ILE A 10 4.51 2.34 -0.75
C ILE A 10 5.37 1.80 0.38
N LEU A 11 5.19 0.53 0.72
CA LEU A 11 5.97 -0.14 1.77
C LEU A 11 7.26 -0.71 1.20
N ALA A 12 8.37 -0.05 1.46
CA ALA A 12 9.72 -0.40 0.99
C ALA A 12 10.69 -0.84 2.12
N GLY A 13 10.16 -1.12 3.30
CA GLY A 13 10.95 -1.48 4.50
C GLY A 13 11.30 -2.96 4.65
N GLY A 14 10.93 -3.85 3.72
CA GLY A 14 11.17 -5.29 3.80
C GLY A 14 12.66 -5.68 3.73
N GLN A 15 12.99 -6.90 4.21
CA GLN A 15 14.36 -7.47 4.05
C GLN A 15 14.59 -7.89 2.59
N ASN A 16 14.84 -6.94 1.71
CA ASN A 16 15.04 -7.16 0.27
C ASN A 16 16.39 -7.81 -0.11
N ARG A 17 17.06 -8.50 0.84
CA ARG A 17 18.43 -9.03 0.66
C ARG A 17 18.56 -10.31 -0.18
N ARG A 18 17.45 -10.86 -0.70
CA ARG A 18 17.48 -12.18 -1.39
C ARG A 18 18.02 -12.17 -2.83
N MET A 19 18.31 -11.01 -3.41
CA MET A 19 18.80 -10.86 -4.79
C MET A 19 20.16 -10.15 -4.81
N GLY A 20 21.17 -10.68 -4.13
CA GLY A 20 22.52 -10.11 -4.16
C GLY A 20 22.65 -8.70 -3.55
N GLY A 21 21.83 -8.37 -2.53
CA GLY A 21 21.86 -7.07 -1.86
C GLY A 21 21.13 -5.94 -2.59
N ARG A 22 20.52 -6.20 -3.75
CA ARG A 22 19.77 -5.17 -4.49
C ARG A 22 18.35 -5.01 -3.94
N VAL A 23 17.91 -3.77 -3.80
CA VAL A 23 16.56 -3.43 -3.35
C VAL A 23 15.60 -3.58 -4.52
N LYS A 24 14.63 -4.49 -4.41
CA LYS A 24 13.64 -4.78 -5.47
C LYS A 24 12.94 -3.53 -6.02
N ALA A 25 12.58 -2.59 -5.15
CA ALA A 25 11.91 -1.33 -5.53
C ALA A 25 12.73 -0.47 -6.50
N LEU A 26 14.05 -0.58 -6.46
CA LEU A 26 14.99 0.18 -7.29
C LEU A 26 15.45 -0.60 -8.54
N LEU A 27 15.02 -1.85 -8.68
CA LEU A 27 15.34 -2.62 -9.88
C LEU A 27 14.59 -2.05 -11.09
N PRO A 28 15.26 -2.00 -12.27
CA PRO A 28 14.61 -1.54 -13.48
C PRO A 28 13.54 -2.54 -13.93
N PHE A 29 12.37 -2.01 -14.24
CA PHE A 29 11.27 -2.72 -14.86
C PHE A 29 10.82 -1.92 -16.08
N HIS A 30 10.98 -2.47 -17.28
CA HIS A 30 10.78 -1.74 -18.55
C HIS A 30 11.51 -0.39 -18.62
N GLY A 31 12.76 -0.34 -18.15
CA GLY A 31 13.62 0.84 -18.27
C GLY A 31 13.53 1.86 -17.15
N GLU A 32 12.62 1.71 -16.19
CA GLU A 32 12.52 2.59 -15.02
C GLU A 32 12.45 1.78 -13.70
N PRO A 33 12.88 2.32 -12.55
CA PRO A 33 12.71 1.66 -11.26
C PRO A 33 11.24 1.40 -10.94
N VAL A 34 10.93 0.24 -10.34
CA VAL A 34 9.56 -0.13 -9.96
C VAL A 34 8.89 0.96 -9.12
N ILE A 35 9.62 1.56 -8.18
CA ILE A 35 9.07 2.61 -7.31
C ILE A 35 8.67 3.88 -8.09
N VAL A 36 9.44 4.27 -9.10
CA VAL A 36 9.12 5.44 -9.95
C VAL A 36 7.82 5.19 -10.71
N ARG A 37 7.68 3.99 -11.25
CA ARG A 37 6.44 3.56 -11.92
C ARG A 37 5.24 3.56 -10.96
N GLN A 38 5.42 3.06 -9.73
CA GLN A 38 4.36 3.08 -8.71
C GLN A 38 3.96 4.51 -8.36
N ILE A 39 4.91 5.39 -8.11
CA ILE A 39 4.66 6.82 -7.84
C ILE A 39 3.88 7.46 -8.99
N GLY A 40 4.30 7.22 -10.24
CA GLY A 40 3.60 7.74 -11.42
C GLY A 40 2.14 7.28 -11.53
N ARG A 41 1.85 6.03 -11.12
CA ARG A 41 0.46 5.53 -11.07
C ARG A 41 -0.34 6.17 -9.95
N MET A 42 0.25 6.30 -8.76
CA MET A 42 -0.43 6.89 -7.59
C MET A 42 -0.76 8.37 -7.80
N LYS A 43 0.10 9.14 -8.47
CA LYS A 43 -0.13 10.56 -8.79
C LYS A 43 -1.43 10.84 -9.54
N ARG A 44 -2.04 9.83 -10.17
CA ARG A 44 -3.29 9.98 -10.91
C ARG A 44 -4.51 10.17 -10.02
N ILE A 45 -4.48 9.62 -8.80
CA ILE A 45 -5.63 9.61 -7.88
C ILE A 45 -5.29 10.00 -6.45
N CYS A 46 -4.00 10.10 -6.11
CA CYS A 46 -3.55 10.46 -4.76
C CYS A 46 -3.07 11.91 -4.71
N ASP A 47 -3.47 12.65 -3.67
CA ASP A 47 -3.01 14.01 -3.39
C ASP A 47 -1.58 14.01 -2.82
N GLN A 48 -1.20 12.97 -2.10
CA GLN A 48 0.11 12.78 -1.49
C GLN A 48 0.58 11.35 -1.65
N ILE A 49 1.89 11.15 -1.73
CA ILE A 49 2.50 9.82 -1.78
C ILE A 49 3.57 9.73 -0.71
N ILE A 50 3.56 8.63 0.05
CA ILE A 50 4.54 8.30 1.07
C ILE A 50 5.26 7.00 0.69
N VAL A 51 6.59 7.03 0.77
CA VAL A 51 7.46 5.85 0.68
C VAL A 51 7.97 5.54 2.08
N VAL A 52 7.62 4.38 2.60
CA VAL A 52 8.12 3.92 3.91
C VAL A 52 9.32 3.02 3.70
N THR A 53 10.46 3.42 4.25
CA THR A 53 11.73 2.68 4.13
C THR A 53 12.54 2.77 5.40
N ARG A 54 13.56 1.93 5.53
CA ARG A 54 14.59 2.02 6.58
C ARG A 54 15.82 2.78 6.14
N ASP A 55 16.00 2.91 4.84
CA ASP A 55 17.17 3.53 4.22
C ASP A 55 16.71 4.72 3.39
N ARG A 56 16.61 5.86 4.07
CA ARG A 56 16.17 7.12 3.46
C ARG A 56 17.11 7.54 2.33
N ASP A 57 18.41 7.42 2.55
CA ASP A 57 19.43 7.92 1.62
C ASP A 57 19.40 7.13 0.31
N LEU A 58 19.16 5.82 0.40
CA LEU A 58 19.05 4.95 -0.76
C LEU A 58 17.88 5.34 -1.70
N PHE A 59 16.77 5.81 -1.13
CA PHE A 59 15.58 6.18 -1.91
C PHE A 59 15.54 7.64 -2.31
N SER A 60 16.22 8.54 -1.56
CA SER A 60 16.10 9.99 -1.75
C SER A 60 16.45 10.46 -3.15
N GLN A 61 17.50 9.92 -3.77
CA GLN A 61 17.91 10.27 -5.12
C GLN A 61 16.90 9.81 -6.19
N THR A 62 16.28 8.63 -6.00
CA THR A 62 15.34 8.08 -6.98
C THR A 62 13.95 8.68 -6.84
N VAL A 63 13.51 8.95 -5.62
CA VAL A 63 12.17 9.45 -5.30
C VAL A 63 12.09 10.97 -5.43
N GLY A 64 13.15 11.69 -5.02
CA GLY A 64 13.22 13.16 -5.05
C GLY A 64 12.00 13.79 -4.38
N ASP A 65 11.45 14.84 -4.98
CA ASP A 65 10.24 15.55 -4.51
C ASP A 65 8.94 14.86 -4.93
N SER A 66 9.03 13.69 -5.59
CA SER A 66 7.85 12.99 -6.12
C SER A 66 7.04 12.28 -5.06
N ALA A 67 7.64 11.98 -3.90
CA ALA A 67 6.98 11.40 -2.74
C ALA A 67 7.73 11.76 -1.46
N ARG A 68 7.00 11.81 -0.34
CA ARG A 68 7.61 11.98 0.99
C ARG A 68 8.16 10.66 1.49
N ILE A 69 9.38 10.66 2.01
CA ILE A 69 9.98 9.48 2.63
C ILE A 69 9.73 9.50 4.14
N VAL A 70 9.18 8.41 4.66
CA VAL A 70 8.95 8.16 6.09
C VAL A 70 9.79 6.95 6.51
N GLU A 71 10.43 7.06 7.66
CA GLU A 71 11.27 6.00 8.20
C GLU A 71 10.45 4.98 9.02
N ASP A 72 10.63 3.68 8.73
CA ASP A 72 10.07 2.60 9.55
C ASP A 72 10.88 2.47 10.85
N ARG A 73 10.34 3.00 11.95
CA ARG A 73 10.98 3.06 13.26
C ARG A 73 10.92 1.72 14.03
N ILE A 74 10.16 0.75 13.57
CA ILE A 74 9.99 -0.57 14.22
C ILE A 74 10.46 -1.67 13.26
N PRO A 75 11.78 -1.77 13.01
CA PRO A 75 12.31 -2.62 11.96
C PRO A 75 12.04 -4.13 12.22
N GLY A 76 11.81 -4.87 11.15
CA GLY A 76 11.66 -6.35 11.21
C GLY A 76 10.27 -6.84 11.58
N LYS A 77 9.28 -5.96 11.72
CA LYS A 77 7.92 -6.30 12.12
C LYS A 77 6.93 -6.40 10.93
N GLY A 78 7.46 -6.60 9.74
CA GLY A 78 6.65 -6.81 8.53
C GLY A 78 5.92 -5.56 8.03
N PRO A 79 4.91 -5.72 7.15
CA PRO A 79 4.17 -4.60 6.57
C PRO A 79 3.41 -3.74 7.58
N LEU A 80 2.97 -4.31 8.72
CA LEU A 80 2.23 -3.56 9.74
C LEU A 80 3.05 -2.42 10.36
N SER A 81 4.37 -2.59 10.54
CA SER A 81 5.22 -1.51 11.06
C SER A 81 5.32 -0.35 10.07
N GLY A 82 5.45 -0.66 8.79
CA GLY A 82 5.44 0.34 7.74
C GLY A 82 4.09 1.07 7.63
N MET A 83 2.98 0.35 7.75
CA MET A 83 1.64 0.97 7.81
C MET A 83 1.50 1.90 9.02
N HIS A 84 1.96 1.46 10.20
CA HIS A 84 1.97 2.28 11.41
C HIS A 84 2.75 3.59 11.21
N ALA A 85 3.96 3.50 10.65
CA ALA A 85 4.80 4.67 10.39
C ALA A 85 4.11 5.63 9.42
N ALA A 86 3.53 5.12 8.31
CA ALA A 86 2.82 5.94 7.34
C ALA A 86 1.58 6.60 7.97
N PHE A 87 0.70 5.82 8.58
CA PHE A 87 -0.58 6.31 9.10
C PHE A 87 -0.43 7.37 10.20
N SER A 88 0.65 7.33 10.97
CA SER A 88 0.97 8.34 11.98
C SER A 88 1.35 9.70 11.37
N GLU A 89 1.64 9.76 10.07
CA GLU A 89 2.08 10.95 9.34
C GLU A 89 1.04 11.47 8.33
N LEU A 90 -0.13 10.79 8.23
CA LEU A 90 -1.15 11.13 7.25
C LEU A 90 -2.16 12.14 7.79
N ASN A 91 -2.56 13.06 6.90
CA ASN A 91 -3.67 13.99 7.11
C ASN A 91 -4.96 13.57 6.37
N SER A 92 -4.87 12.59 5.45
CA SER A 92 -6.03 12.02 4.75
C SER A 92 -6.70 10.95 5.61
N GLN A 93 -8.00 10.73 5.37
CA GLN A 93 -8.72 9.66 6.03
C GLN A 93 -8.35 8.29 5.45
N ASP A 94 -8.10 8.22 4.14
CA ASP A 94 -7.89 6.98 3.41
C ASP A 94 -6.47 6.87 2.84
N ALA A 95 -5.90 5.67 2.93
CA ALA A 95 -4.59 5.31 2.38
C ALA A 95 -4.72 4.15 1.38
N TRP A 96 -4.13 4.30 0.19
CA TRP A 96 -3.89 3.20 -0.73
C TRP A 96 -2.51 2.60 -0.47
N VAL A 97 -2.49 1.41 0.14
CA VAL A 97 -1.26 0.75 0.58
C VAL A 97 -0.84 -0.33 -0.40
N VAL A 98 0.41 -0.29 -0.87
CA VAL A 98 1.00 -1.29 -1.77
C VAL A 98 2.39 -1.74 -1.29
N GLY A 99 2.81 -2.93 -1.70
CA GLY A 99 4.20 -3.37 -1.57
C GLY A 99 5.09 -2.78 -2.66
N CYS A 100 6.34 -2.51 -2.35
CA CYS A 100 7.30 -1.96 -3.31
C CYS A 100 7.74 -2.94 -4.42
N ASP A 101 7.35 -4.21 -4.32
CA ASP A 101 7.64 -5.26 -5.28
C ASP A 101 6.48 -5.58 -6.24
N MET A 102 5.50 -4.67 -6.34
CA MET A 102 4.31 -4.79 -7.18
C MET A 102 4.39 -3.87 -8.40
N PRO A 103 4.93 -4.31 -9.54
CA PRO A 103 5.18 -3.41 -10.69
C PRO A 103 3.93 -3.02 -11.46
N PHE A 104 2.82 -3.74 -11.28
CA PHE A 104 1.58 -3.57 -12.04
C PHE A 104 0.47 -2.89 -11.28
N ILE A 105 0.75 -2.15 -10.18
CA ILE A 105 -0.31 -1.50 -9.41
C ILE A 105 -1.26 -0.72 -10.32
N SER A 106 -2.55 -0.70 -9.96
CA SER A 106 -3.62 -0.14 -10.76
C SER A 106 -4.39 0.94 -10.01
N ASP A 107 -4.30 2.17 -10.50
CA ASP A 107 -5.11 3.31 -10.06
C ASP A 107 -6.61 3.02 -10.21
N ARG A 108 -7.02 2.35 -11.29
CA ARG A 108 -8.43 1.96 -11.50
C ARG A 108 -8.91 0.91 -10.48
N ALA A 109 -8.06 -0.06 -10.12
CA ALA A 109 -8.40 -1.03 -9.08
C ALA A 109 -8.51 -0.35 -7.71
N ALA A 110 -7.60 0.57 -7.40
CA ALA A 110 -7.64 1.34 -6.16
C ALA A 110 -8.90 2.20 -6.06
N LEU A 111 -9.28 2.87 -7.16
CA LEU A 111 -10.49 3.68 -7.21
C LEU A 111 -11.75 2.85 -6.97
N LEU A 112 -11.87 1.69 -7.63
CA LEU A 112 -13.00 0.77 -7.44
C LEU A 112 -13.11 0.30 -5.97
N MET A 113 -12.00 0.00 -5.32
CA MET A 113 -11.98 -0.38 -3.91
C MET A 113 -12.32 0.80 -2.99
N TRP A 114 -11.85 1.99 -3.33
CA TRP A 114 -12.17 3.21 -2.57
C TRP A 114 -13.67 3.53 -2.65
N GLU A 115 -14.27 3.46 -3.84
CA GLU A 115 -15.72 3.62 -4.04
C GLU A 115 -16.49 2.62 -3.18
N GLN A 116 -16.14 1.33 -3.22
CA GLN A 116 -16.76 0.32 -2.37
C GLN A 116 -16.60 0.62 -0.88
N LYS A 117 -15.45 1.16 -0.45
CA LYS A 117 -15.25 1.57 0.94
C LYS A 117 -16.23 2.67 1.33
N GLN A 118 -16.42 3.68 0.48
CA GLN A 118 -17.38 4.77 0.73
C GLN A 118 -18.83 4.25 0.80
N GLU A 119 -19.22 3.35 -0.10
CA GLU A 119 -20.56 2.78 -0.16
C GLU A 119 -20.89 1.89 1.05
N THR A 120 -19.94 1.10 1.52
CA THR A 120 -20.14 0.09 2.57
C THR A 120 -19.82 0.59 3.97
N GLY A 121 -19.10 1.71 4.09
CA GLY A 121 -18.59 2.22 5.36
C GLY A 121 -17.62 1.23 6.06
N CYS A 122 -16.90 0.41 5.29
CA CYS A 122 -15.86 -0.45 5.80
C CYS A 122 -14.61 0.36 6.15
N ASP A 123 -13.84 -0.11 7.14
CA ASP A 123 -12.55 0.48 7.49
C ASP A 123 -11.47 0.08 6.48
N VAL A 124 -11.60 -1.13 5.91
CA VAL A 124 -10.61 -1.69 4.96
C VAL A 124 -11.32 -2.36 3.80
N VAL A 125 -10.83 -2.11 2.58
CA VAL A 125 -11.23 -2.85 1.37
C VAL A 125 -9.99 -3.37 0.65
N VAL A 126 -9.97 -4.67 0.38
CA VAL A 126 -8.85 -5.35 -0.29
C VAL A 126 -9.33 -6.21 -1.46
N PRO A 127 -8.49 -6.49 -2.46
CA PRO A 127 -8.86 -7.38 -3.54
C PRO A 127 -8.79 -8.84 -3.11
N LYS A 128 -9.67 -9.67 -3.69
CA LYS A 128 -9.63 -11.13 -3.59
C LYS A 128 -9.47 -11.72 -4.98
N ILE A 129 -8.27 -12.20 -5.26
CA ILE A 129 -7.86 -12.73 -6.56
C ILE A 129 -7.47 -14.19 -6.42
N GLY A 130 -7.98 -15.05 -7.31
CA GLY A 130 -7.76 -16.49 -7.23
C GLY A 130 -8.22 -17.10 -5.89
N GLY A 131 -9.32 -16.58 -5.32
CA GLY A 131 -9.85 -16.99 -4.02
C GLY A 131 -9.04 -16.53 -2.80
N ARG A 132 -7.97 -15.73 -2.98
CA ARG A 132 -7.09 -15.25 -1.90
C ARG A 132 -7.20 -13.75 -1.72
N ILE A 133 -7.38 -13.29 -0.49
CA ILE A 133 -7.27 -11.88 -0.15
C ILE A 133 -5.83 -11.40 -0.29
N GLN A 134 -5.67 -10.20 -0.86
CA GLN A 134 -4.38 -9.55 -1.07
C GLN A 134 -4.31 -8.28 -0.21
N PRO A 135 -3.75 -8.35 1.00
CA PRO A 135 -3.73 -7.21 1.93
C PRO A 135 -2.97 -6.00 1.40
N LEU A 136 -1.93 -6.22 0.63
CA LEU A 136 -1.25 -5.15 -0.10
C LEU A 136 -1.93 -4.96 -1.46
N HIS A 137 -1.97 -3.71 -1.93
CA HIS A 137 -2.89 -3.13 -2.90
C HIS A 137 -4.30 -2.93 -2.33
N GLY A 138 -4.42 -2.52 -1.06
CA GLY A 138 -5.70 -2.29 -0.38
C GLY A 138 -5.92 -0.82 -0.01
N ILE A 139 -7.18 -0.49 0.24
CA ILE A 139 -7.60 0.82 0.78
C ILE A 139 -7.88 0.67 2.27
N TYR A 140 -7.25 1.51 3.08
CA TYR A 140 -7.28 1.46 4.53
C TYR A 140 -7.70 2.80 5.11
N ASP A 141 -8.61 2.77 6.09
CA ASP A 141 -8.90 3.94 6.91
C ASP A 141 -7.72 4.18 7.88
N VAL A 142 -7.22 5.40 7.91
CA VAL A 142 -6.08 5.78 8.77
C VAL A 142 -6.41 5.63 10.25
N ARG A 143 -7.68 5.69 10.63
CA ARG A 143 -8.15 5.43 12.01
C ARG A 143 -7.82 4.01 12.49
N CYS A 144 -7.53 3.07 11.58
CA CYS A 144 -7.03 1.74 11.94
C CYS A 144 -5.68 1.78 12.67
N THR A 145 -4.98 2.91 12.72
CA THR A 145 -3.68 3.07 13.39
C THR A 145 -3.69 2.55 14.82
N HIS A 146 -4.75 2.80 15.59
CA HIS A 146 -4.83 2.31 16.98
C HIS A 146 -4.88 0.77 17.06
N HIS A 147 -5.56 0.10 16.12
CA HIS A 147 -5.56 -1.36 16.02
C HIS A 147 -4.19 -1.90 15.60
N VAL A 148 -3.53 -1.22 14.64
CA VAL A 148 -2.17 -1.56 14.19
C VAL A 148 -1.19 -1.44 15.36
N THR A 149 -1.27 -0.36 16.14
CA THR A 149 -0.45 -0.17 17.36
C THR A 149 -0.65 -1.31 18.34
N GLY A 150 -1.89 -1.68 18.65
CA GLY A 150 -2.19 -2.78 19.56
C GLY A 150 -1.68 -4.15 19.08
N LEU A 151 -1.73 -4.40 17.76
CA LEU A 151 -1.15 -5.61 17.17
C LEU A 151 0.37 -5.65 17.32
N LEU A 152 1.06 -4.55 17.01
CA LEU A 152 2.51 -4.46 17.14
C LEU A 152 2.96 -4.66 18.60
N GLN A 153 2.26 -4.06 19.57
CA GLN A 153 2.53 -4.20 21.00
C GLN A 153 2.31 -5.63 21.50
N SER A 154 1.33 -6.36 20.94
CA SER A 154 1.05 -7.76 21.27
C SER A 154 1.91 -8.77 20.47
N GLY A 155 2.90 -8.31 19.70
CA GLY A 155 3.78 -9.18 18.92
C GLY A 155 3.14 -9.79 17.67
N GLN A 156 2.03 -9.26 17.19
CA GLN A 156 1.33 -9.71 15.99
C GLN A 156 1.71 -8.81 14.81
N TYR A 157 2.39 -9.35 13.81
CA TYR A 157 2.99 -8.57 12.72
C TYR A 157 2.39 -8.82 11.35
N ARG A 158 1.39 -9.72 11.25
CA ARG A 158 0.73 -10.05 9.99
C ARG A 158 -0.43 -9.10 9.72
N VAL A 159 -0.50 -8.52 8.52
CA VAL A 159 -1.60 -7.61 8.14
C VAL A 159 -2.97 -8.29 8.28
N LYS A 160 -3.06 -9.60 8.04
CA LYS A 160 -4.31 -10.36 8.18
C LYS A 160 -4.91 -10.33 9.59
N GLU A 161 -4.09 -10.14 10.62
CA GLU A 161 -4.59 -10.02 12.00
C GLU A 161 -5.40 -8.73 12.21
N LEU A 162 -5.16 -7.71 11.39
CA LEU A 162 -5.95 -6.47 11.41
C LEU A 162 -7.42 -6.73 11.05
N PHE A 163 -7.67 -7.67 10.13
CA PHE A 163 -9.03 -7.99 9.68
C PHE A 163 -9.93 -8.59 10.78
N ASN A 164 -9.34 -9.12 11.85
CA ASN A 164 -10.07 -9.57 13.03
C ASN A 164 -10.52 -8.41 13.95
N ARG A 165 -10.08 -7.17 13.68
CA ARG A 165 -10.27 -6.00 14.54
C ARG A 165 -11.01 -4.85 13.90
N VAL A 166 -11.27 -4.93 12.59
CA VAL A 166 -11.86 -3.85 11.80
C VAL A 166 -12.98 -4.37 10.91
N LYS A 167 -13.89 -3.49 10.50
CA LYS A 167 -14.88 -3.81 9.48
C LYS A 167 -14.21 -3.77 8.11
N TRP A 168 -14.15 -4.90 7.42
CA TRP A 168 -13.50 -4.99 6.12
C TRP A 168 -14.37 -5.69 5.08
N ALA A 169 -14.08 -5.43 3.81
CA ALA A 169 -14.69 -6.09 2.68
C ALA A 169 -13.64 -6.47 1.62
N ALA A 170 -13.99 -7.45 0.79
CA ALA A 170 -13.20 -7.80 -0.38
C ALA A 170 -13.92 -7.41 -1.67
N VAL A 171 -13.17 -6.93 -2.66
CA VAL A 171 -13.63 -6.86 -4.05
C VAL A 171 -13.24 -8.17 -4.73
N GLU A 172 -14.22 -8.93 -5.18
CA GLU A 172 -14.01 -10.20 -5.88
C GLU A 172 -13.41 -9.97 -7.28
N GLU A 173 -12.58 -10.91 -7.73
CA GLU A 173 -11.87 -10.89 -9.02
C GLU A 173 -12.81 -10.54 -10.20
N GLY A 174 -14.00 -11.16 -10.23
CA GLY A 174 -14.97 -10.92 -11.30
C GLY A 174 -15.36 -9.46 -11.46
N ARG A 175 -15.39 -8.67 -10.37
CA ARG A 175 -15.72 -7.24 -10.43
C ARG A 175 -14.64 -6.42 -11.14
N PHE A 176 -13.37 -6.76 -10.93
CA PHE A 176 -12.26 -6.14 -11.66
C PHE A 176 -12.31 -6.48 -13.14
N LEU A 177 -12.55 -7.74 -13.48
CA LEU A 177 -12.67 -8.20 -14.87
C LEU A 177 -13.84 -7.55 -15.62
N GLN A 178 -15.00 -7.40 -14.99
CA GLN A 178 -16.15 -6.67 -15.53
C GLN A 178 -15.81 -5.21 -15.89
N GLN A 179 -14.95 -4.59 -15.10
CA GLN A 179 -14.45 -3.23 -15.33
C GLN A 179 -13.23 -3.18 -16.27
N LYS A 180 -12.86 -4.31 -16.88
CA LYS A 180 -11.67 -4.43 -17.74
C LYS A 180 -10.39 -3.97 -17.04
N ILE A 181 -10.26 -4.31 -15.76
CA ILE A 181 -9.05 -4.06 -14.95
C ILE A 181 -8.21 -5.33 -14.99
N ASP A 182 -6.95 -5.20 -15.37
CA ASP A 182 -6.00 -6.30 -15.39
C ASP A 182 -5.69 -6.76 -13.95
N ILE A 183 -5.96 -8.02 -13.63
CA ILE A 183 -5.79 -8.57 -12.27
C ILE A 183 -4.34 -8.80 -11.87
N ARG A 184 -3.36 -8.62 -12.78
CA ARG A 184 -1.93 -8.68 -12.45
C ARG A 184 -1.48 -7.59 -11.49
N PHE A 185 -2.32 -6.62 -11.15
CA PHE A 185 -1.98 -5.56 -10.21
C PHE A 185 -1.58 -6.06 -8.81
N VAL A 186 -1.89 -7.31 -8.45
CA VAL A 186 -1.49 -7.95 -7.19
C VAL A 186 -0.21 -8.79 -7.31
N VAL A 187 0.38 -8.90 -8.49
CA VAL A 187 1.60 -9.71 -8.72
C VAL A 187 2.83 -8.97 -8.19
N ASN A 188 3.69 -9.70 -7.48
CA ASN A 188 4.96 -9.27 -6.91
C ASN A 188 6.13 -10.14 -7.40
#